data_4b8741933716d371214aa41068a65546
#
_entry.id   4b8741933716d371214aa41068a65546
#
_cell.length_a   1.000
_cell.length_b   1.000
_cell.length_c   1.000
_cell.angle_alpha   90.00
_cell.angle_beta   90.00
_cell.angle_gamma   90.00
#
_symmetry.space_group_name_H-M   'P 1'
#
loop_
_entity.id
_entity.type
_entity.pdbx_description
1 polymer ?
#
loop_
_entity_poly.entity_id
_entity_poly.type
_entity_poly.pdbx_seq_one_letter_code
_entity_poly.pdbx_strand_id
1 'polypeptide(L)'
;MWHFRLVKGESMLPSYRPGQTIIVSHSRCFGIGDVVVVFMQSREALKRITDMKDGKVFVEGDNPDKSTDSRQLGWIVDRHIVGIVTWPKKKLKGRW
;
A
#
# COMPACT_ATOMS: atom_id res chain seq x y z
N MET A 1 -0.40 -6.98 16.34
CA MET A 1 0.62 -7.98 15.99
C MET A 1 1.41 -7.51 14.78
N TRP A 2 2.71 -7.72 14.81
CA TRP A 2 3.60 -7.27 13.73
C TRP A 2 4.24 -8.50 13.08
N HIS A 3 4.51 -8.41 11.79
CA HIS A 3 5.23 -9.46 11.08
C HIS A 3 6.06 -8.87 9.95
N PHE A 4 7.00 -9.67 9.47
CA PHE A 4 7.87 -9.27 8.38
C PHE A 4 7.27 -9.72 7.06
N ARG A 5 7.46 -8.90 6.03
CA ARG A 5 7.12 -9.24 4.65
C ARG A 5 8.24 -8.82 3.74
N LEU A 6 8.36 -9.50 2.61
CA LEU A 6 9.27 -9.08 1.54
C LEU A 6 8.47 -8.35 0.48
N VAL A 7 9.03 -7.25 0.01
CA VAL A 7 8.43 -6.49 -1.09
C VAL A 7 8.60 -7.30 -2.38
N LYS A 8 7.52 -7.43 -3.15
CA LYS A 8 7.52 -8.12 -4.44
C LYS A 8 7.18 -7.14 -5.53
N GLY A 9 7.84 -7.31 -6.69
CA GLY A 9 7.59 -6.45 -7.85
C GLY A 9 8.13 -5.04 -7.67
N GLU A 10 7.83 -4.18 -8.63
CA GLU A 10 8.42 -2.85 -8.74
C GLU A 10 7.40 -1.73 -8.58
N SER A 11 6.16 -2.05 -8.18
CA SER A 11 5.08 -1.05 -8.15
C SER A 11 5.32 0.06 -7.13
N MET A 12 6.18 -0.16 -6.14
CA MET A 12 6.44 0.82 -5.09
C MET A 12 7.80 1.50 -5.20
N LEU A 13 8.53 1.29 -6.31
CA LEU A 13 9.74 2.07 -6.56
C LEU A 13 9.39 3.54 -6.70
N PRO A 14 10.23 4.46 -6.26
CA PRO A 14 11.52 4.25 -5.62
C PRO A 14 11.46 4.04 -4.10
N SER A 15 10.26 4.08 -3.50
CA SER A 15 10.12 4.05 -2.05
C SER A 15 10.52 2.71 -1.45
N TYR A 16 10.13 1.62 -2.10
CA TYR A 16 10.43 0.26 -1.64
C TYR A 16 10.92 -0.56 -2.82
N ARG A 17 11.99 -1.31 -2.61
CA ARG A 17 12.60 -2.13 -3.67
C ARG A 17 12.17 -3.57 -3.56
N PRO A 18 12.07 -4.30 -4.68
CA PRO A 18 11.86 -5.74 -4.63
C PRO A 18 12.91 -6.42 -3.75
N GLY A 19 12.46 -7.35 -2.91
CA GLY A 19 13.32 -8.08 -1.99
C GLY A 19 13.59 -7.38 -0.67
N GLN A 20 13.18 -6.14 -0.54
CA GLN A 20 13.33 -5.39 0.72
C GLN A 20 12.42 -5.98 1.79
N THR A 21 12.92 -6.07 3.04
CA THR A 21 12.12 -6.47 4.18
C THR A 21 11.37 -5.27 4.74
N ILE A 22 10.10 -5.46 5.03
CA ILE A 22 9.26 -4.47 5.70
C ILE A 22 8.61 -5.09 6.92
N ILE A 23 8.22 -4.24 7.87
CA ILE A 23 7.45 -4.65 9.05
C ILE A 23 6.02 -4.15 8.88
N VAL A 24 5.06 -5.06 9.02
CA VAL A 24 3.64 -4.80 8.84
C VAL A 24 2.92 -4.99 10.17
N SER A 25 2.06 -4.05 10.51
CA SER A 25 1.17 -4.13 11.67
C SER A 25 -0.26 -4.35 11.20
N HIS A 26 -1.03 -5.14 11.94
CA HIS A 26 -2.45 -5.38 11.63
C HIS A 26 -3.38 -4.28 12.13
N SER A 27 -2.84 -3.09 12.35
CA SER A 27 -3.63 -1.93 12.78
C SER A 27 -4.70 -1.57 11.76
N ARG A 28 -5.83 -1.03 12.25
CA ARG A 28 -6.88 -0.46 11.41
C ARG A 28 -6.83 1.06 11.38
N CYS A 29 -5.80 1.67 11.96
CA CYS A 29 -5.64 3.12 12.04
C CYS A 29 -4.81 3.65 10.87
N PHE A 30 -5.26 3.37 9.65
CA PHE A 30 -4.56 3.84 8.45
C PHE A 30 -5.18 5.14 7.93
N GLY A 31 -4.39 5.89 7.18
CA GLY A 31 -4.81 7.16 6.61
C GLY A 31 -4.12 7.43 5.28
N ILE A 32 -4.49 8.56 4.68
CA ILE A 32 -3.89 9.02 3.42
C ILE A 32 -2.39 9.19 3.62
N GLY A 33 -1.60 8.65 2.70
CA GLY A 33 -0.14 8.65 2.75
C GLY A 33 0.46 7.38 3.29
N ASP A 34 -0.32 6.56 4.01
CA ASP A 34 0.19 5.30 4.53
C ASP A 34 0.38 4.27 3.41
N VAL A 35 1.43 3.48 3.54
CA VAL A 35 1.62 2.31 2.68
C VAL A 35 1.03 1.11 3.38
N VAL A 36 0.19 0.37 2.68
CA VAL A 36 -0.58 -0.73 3.24
C VAL A 36 -0.40 -1.99 2.41
N VAL A 37 -0.62 -3.14 3.06
CA VAL A 37 -0.81 -4.40 2.37
C VAL A 37 -2.30 -4.53 2.13
N VAL A 38 -2.70 -4.59 0.86
CA VAL A 38 -4.12 -4.64 0.48
C VAL A 38 -4.37 -5.89 -0.36
N PHE A 39 -5.50 -6.57 -0.06
CA PHE A 39 -5.91 -7.72 -0.85
C PHE A 39 -6.70 -7.22 -2.06
N MET A 40 -6.15 -7.44 -3.23
CA MET A 40 -6.77 -7.01 -4.48
C MET A 40 -6.37 -7.97 -5.60
N GLN A 41 -7.28 -8.22 -6.54
CA GLN A 41 -7.05 -9.16 -7.64
C GLN A 41 -6.57 -10.52 -7.14
N SER A 42 -7.20 -11.02 -6.08
CA SER A 42 -6.93 -12.35 -5.50
C SER A 42 -5.54 -12.52 -4.90
N ARG A 43 -4.86 -11.44 -4.58
CA ARG A 43 -3.54 -11.50 -3.92
C ARG A 43 -3.29 -10.24 -3.10
N GLU A 44 -2.30 -10.34 -2.24
CA GLU A 44 -1.84 -9.18 -1.47
C GLU A 44 -0.89 -8.34 -2.29
N ALA A 45 -1.04 -7.03 -2.18
CA ALA A 45 -0.18 -6.09 -2.87
C ALA A 45 0.18 -4.96 -1.92
N LEU A 46 1.35 -4.36 -2.14
CA LEU A 46 1.81 -3.20 -1.38
C LEU A 46 1.44 -1.96 -2.17
N LYS A 47 0.66 -1.07 -1.58
CA LYS A 47 0.19 0.17 -2.23
C LYS A 47 0.13 1.30 -1.23
N ARG A 48 0.09 2.52 -1.72
CA ARG A 48 -0.08 3.72 -0.90
C ARG A 48 -1.52 4.19 -0.97
N ILE A 49 -2.09 4.56 0.19
CA ILE A 49 -3.43 5.16 0.23
C ILE A 49 -3.29 6.61 -0.24
N THR A 50 -4.02 6.98 -1.29
CA THR A 50 -4.00 8.34 -1.84
C THR A 50 -5.30 9.07 -1.58
N ASP A 51 -6.38 8.37 -1.25
CA ASP A 51 -7.64 8.98 -0.88
C ASP A 51 -8.47 8.00 -0.05
N MET A 52 -9.42 8.53 0.69
CA MET A 52 -10.34 7.74 1.53
C MET A 52 -11.71 8.38 1.51
N LYS A 53 -12.75 7.55 1.41
CA LYS A 53 -14.13 8.06 1.37
C LYS A 53 -15.12 6.93 1.68
N ASP A 54 -15.99 7.17 2.68
CA ASP A 54 -17.14 6.30 2.93
C ASP A 54 -16.80 4.82 3.07
N GLY A 55 -15.75 4.50 3.85
CA GLY A 55 -15.34 3.12 4.07
C GLY A 55 -14.57 2.51 2.91
N LYS A 56 -14.08 3.34 1.99
CA LYS A 56 -13.30 2.91 0.83
C LYS A 56 -11.99 3.64 0.79
N VAL A 57 -11.02 3.01 0.15
CA VAL A 57 -9.69 3.58 -0.05
C VAL A 57 -9.36 3.60 -1.54
N PHE A 58 -8.65 4.63 -1.94
CA PHE A 58 -8.07 4.71 -3.27
C PHE A 58 -6.58 4.49 -3.08
N VAL A 59 -6.04 3.43 -3.70
CA VAL A 59 -4.66 3.04 -3.51
C VAL A 59 -3.90 3.10 -4.82
N GLU A 60 -2.64 3.51 -4.75
CA GLU A 60 -1.77 3.65 -5.91
C GLU A 60 -0.37 3.14 -5.58
N GLY A 61 0.27 2.53 -6.57
CA GLY A 61 1.69 2.24 -6.48
C GLY A 61 2.49 3.51 -6.73
N ASP A 62 3.62 3.65 -6.05
CA ASP A 62 4.50 4.82 -6.22
C ASP A 62 5.16 4.84 -7.59
N ASN A 63 5.17 3.70 -8.29
CA ASN A 63 5.72 3.57 -9.64
C ASN A 63 4.57 3.29 -10.62
N PRO A 64 3.96 4.34 -11.19
CA PRO A 64 2.76 4.16 -12.01
C PRO A 64 2.95 3.25 -13.22
N ASP A 65 4.12 3.23 -13.81
CA ASP A 65 4.38 2.41 -15.00
C ASP A 65 4.39 0.91 -14.69
N LYS A 66 4.53 0.55 -13.42
CA LYS A 66 4.62 -0.85 -12.98
C LYS A 66 3.55 -1.21 -11.96
N SER A 67 2.45 -0.46 -11.93
CA SER A 67 1.41 -0.68 -10.93
C SER A 67 0.04 -0.80 -11.58
N THR A 68 -0.69 -1.85 -11.20
CA THR A 68 -2.14 -1.94 -11.43
C THR A 68 -2.79 -1.68 -10.08
N ASP A 69 -3.64 -0.67 -10.01
CA ASP A 69 -4.19 -0.24 -8.73
C ASP A 69 -5.53 0.49 -8.93
N SER A 70 -5.92 1.33 -7.99
CA SER A 70 -7.21 2.01 -8.05
C SER A 70 -7.38 2.90 -9.28
N ARG A 71 -6.30 3.34 -9.88
CA ARG A 71 -6.39 4.12 -11.13
C ARG A 71 -7.05 3.33 -12.26
N GLN A 72 -6.91 2.01 -12.24
CA GLN A 72 -7.57 1.10 -13.19
C GLN A 72 -8.78 0.42 -12.60
N LEU A 73 -8.73 0.06 -11.31
CA LEU A 73 -9.72 -0.80 -10.67
C LEU A 73 -10.78 -0.05 -9.87
N GLY A 74 -10.55 1.23 -9.57
CA GLY A 74 -11.47 2.03 -8.78
C GLY A 74 -11.25 1.87 -7.28
N TRP A 75 -12.22 2.35 -6.51
CA TRP A 75 -12.16 2.34 -5.04
C TRP A 75 -12.22 0.91 -4.50
N ILE A 76 -11.53 0.69 -3.39
CA ILE A 76 -11.47 -0.61 -2.73
C ILE A 76 -12.07 -0.47 -1.35
N VAL A 77 -12.90 -1.44 -0.95
CA VAL A 77 -13.49 -1.45 0.39
C VAL A 77 -12.37 -1.60 1.42
N ASP A 78 -12.39 -0.78 2.46
CA ASP A 78 -11.28 -0.67 3.41
C ASP A 78 -11.01 -1.96 4.20
N ARG A 79 -12.00 -2.86 4.32
CA ARG A 79 -11.77 -4.15 4.98
C ARG A 79 -10.79 -5.04 4.22
N HIS A 80 -10.47 -4.72 2.97
CA HIS A 80 -9.47 -5.46 2.20
C HIS A 80 -8.04 -5.09 2.59
N ILE A 81 -7.86 -4.07 3.44
CA ILE A 81 -6.54 -3.74 3.95
C ILE A 81 -6.15 -4.77 5.01
N VAL A 82 -5.04 -5.45 4.76
CA VAL A 82 -4.52 -6.49 5.63
C VAL A 82 -3.68 -5.90 6.77
N GLY A 83 -2.93 -4.85 6.47
CA GLY A 83 -2.09 -4.21 7.46
C GLY A 83 -1.39 -2.99 6.93
N ILE A 84 -0.67 -2.31 7.82
CA ILE A 84 0.04 -1.05 7.53
C ILE A 84 1.53 -1.32 7.63
N VAL A 85 2.30 -0.78 6.68
CA VAL A 85 3.76 -0.80 6.78
C VAL A 85 4.17 0.17 7.88
N THR A 86 4.80 -0.37 8.93
CA THR A 86 5.27 0.44 10.05
C THR A 86 6.74 0.77 9.95
N TRP A 87 7.50 -0.01 9.19
CA TRP A 87 8.94 0.22 9.02
C TRP A 87 9.46 -0.45 7.75
N PRO A 88 10.31 0.22 6.97
CA PRO A 88 10.55 1.66 7.06
C PRO A 88 9.37 2.44 6.49
N LYS A 89 9.06 3.57 7.11
CA LYS A 89 8.02 4.46 6.58
C LYS A 89 8.65 5.39 5.56
N LYS A 90 8.05 5.45 4.39
CA LYS A 90 8.53 6.28 3.28
C LYS A 90 7.39 7.16 2.80
N LYS A 91 7.67 8.45 2.68
CA LYS A 91 6.75 9.39 2.05
C LYS A 91 7.16 9.59 0.60
N LEU A 92 6.17 9.71 -0.27
CA LEU A 92 6.44 10.03 -1.66
C LEU A 92 6.73 11.53 -1.75
N LYS A 93 7.93 11.86 -2.22
CA LYS A 93 8.40 13.24 -2.26
C LYS A 93 7.45 14.12 -3.07
N GLY A 94 7.05 15.24 -2.45
CA GLY A 94 6.20 16.22 -3.11
C GLY A 94 4.70 15.92 -3.08
N ARG A 95 4.30 14.84 -2.44
CA ARG A 95 2.89 14.43 -2.40
C ARG A 95 2.22 14.64 -1.04
N TRP A 96 2.97 14.46 0.04
CA TRP A 96 2.39 14.49 1.39
C TRP A 96 3.14 15.43 2.31
#